data_4490b93eef4381c5e2cc01a89903b578
#
_entry.id   4490b93eef4381c5e2cc01a89903b578
#
_cell.length_a   1.000
_cell.length_b   1.000
_cell.length_c   1.000
_cell.angle_alpha   90.00
_cell.angle_beta   90.00
_cell.angle_gamma   90.00
#
_symmetry.space_group_name_H-M   'P 1'
#
loop_
_entity.id
_entity.type
_entity.pdbx_description
1 polymer ?
#
loop_
_entity_poly.entity_id
_entity_poly.type
_entity_poly.pdbx_seq_one_letter_code
_entity_poly.pdbx_strand_id
1 'polypeptide(L)'
;IWGVEERQSGQRSLYITLLSILKLIAPIMPHISEEIYQLFFSKNDGNKSIHISSWPEVDSSLEDHTVEVAGDIGVDIINTVRKFKSENQLSLKAELKQLILKSDEPDFVELVKSIEPDLKSVLSVQEILFEGEATLETEKFGVKVGILI
;
A
#
# COMPACT_ATOMS: atom_id res chain seq x y z
N ILE A 1 3.96 -7.66 12.86
CA ILE A 1 3.29 -8.76 12.16
C ILE A 1 1.80 -8.47 12.24
N TRP A 2 1.13 -8.48 11.10
CA TRP A 2 -0.27 -8.12 10.88
C TRP A 2 -1.22 -8.91 11.75
N GLY A 3 -2.25 -8.27 12.31
CA GLY A 3 -3.39 -8.91 12.93
C GLY A 3 -4.23 -9.70 11.92
N VAL A 4 -5.21 -10.45 12.41
CA VAL A 4 -6.09 -11.27 11.55
C VAL A 4 -6.98 -10.36 10.68
N GLU A 5 -7.43 -9.24 11.24
CA GLU A 5 -8.33 -8.29 10.55
C GLU A 5 -7.62 -7.53 9.43
N GLU A 6 -6.41 -7.02 9.68
CA GLU A 6 -5.61 -6.33 8.67
C GLU A 6 -5.24 -7.26 7.51
N ARG A 7 -4.91 -8.52 7.82
CA ARG A 7 -4.66 -9.54 6.81
C ARG A 7 -5.89 -9.81 5.95
N GLN A 8 -7.07 -9.92 6.56
CA GLN A 8 -8.32 -10.15 5.83
C GLN A 8 -8.68 -8.96 4.96
N SER A 9 -8.49 -7.73 5.46
CA SER A 9 -8.68 -6.49 4.70
C SER A 9 -7.79 -6.45 3.47
N GLY A 10 -6.49 -6.72 3.62
CA GLY A 10 -5.54 -6.78 2.51
C GLY A 10 -5.89 -7.87 1.48
N GLN A 11 -6.30 -9.05 1.93
CA GLN A 11 -6.75 -10.14 1.05
C GLN A 11 -8.02 -9.76 0.28
N ARG A 12 -8.97 -9.08 0.92
CA ARG A 12 -10.19 -8.60 0.26
C ARG A 12 -9.87 -7.55 -0.80
N SER A 13 -9.01 -6.59 -0.49
CA SER A 13 -8.58 -5.55 -1.43
C SER A 13 -7.90 -6.17 -2.66
N LEU A 14 -6.98 -7.11 -2.46
CA LEU A 14 -6.35 -7.85 -3.54
C LEU A 14 -7.35 -8.64 -4.38
N TYR A 15 -8.31 -9.31 -3.75
CA TYR A 15 -9.34 -10.09 -4.45
C TYR A 15 -10.19 -9.20 -5.37
N ILE A 16 -10.71 -8.08 -4.84
CA ILE A 16 -11.55 -7.15 -5.59
C ILE A 16 -10.76 -6.52 -6.74
N THR A 17 -9.56 -6.03 -6.46
CA THR A 17 -8.69 -5.38 -7.45
C THR A 17 -8.33 -6.33 -8.57
N LEU A 18 -7.88 -7.55 -8.25
CA LEU A 18 -7.47 -8.53 -9.25
C LEU A 18 -8.67 -9.00 -10.10
N LEU A 19 -9.82 -9.22 -9.49
CA LEU A 19 -11.05 -9.59 -10.23
C LEU A 19 -11.47 -8.46 -11.18
N SER A 20 -11.40 -7.20 -10.73
CA SER A 20 -11.71 -6.04 -11.57
C SER A 20 -10.74 -5.92 -12.75
N ILE A 21 -9.44 -6.06 -12.51
CA ILE A 21 -8.43 -6.07 -13.58
C ILE A 21 -8.69 -7.19 -14.58
N LEU A 22 -9.00 -8.41 -14.11
CA LEU A 22 -9.30 -9.54 -14.99
C LEU A 22 -10.54 -9.28 -15.86
N LYS A 23 -11.59 -8.70 -15.29
CA LYS A 23 -12.80 -8.33 -16.06
C LYS A 23 -12.49 -7.28 -17.11
N LEU A 24 -11.68 -6.27 -16.79
CA LEU A 24 -11.29 -5.22 -17.74
C LEU A 24 -10.41 -5.74 -18.89
N ILE A 25 -9.52 -6.70 -18.62
CA ILE A 25 -8.62 -7.24 -19.63
C ILE A 25 -9.21 -8.42 -20.43
N ALA A 26 -10.30 -9.03 -19.95
CA ALA A 26 -10.92 -10.20 -20.56
C ALA A 26 -11.25 -10.06 -22.07
N PRO A 27 -11.70 -8.91 -22.58
CA PRO A 27 -11.93 -8.72 -24.01
C PRO A 27 -10.65 -8.77 -24.85
N ILE A 28 -9.50 -8.43 -24.25
CA ILE A 28 -8.19 -8.37 -24.93
C ILE A 28 -7.46 -9.72 -24.82
N MET A 29 -7.54 -10.35 -23.64
CA MET A 29 -6.85 -11.60 -23.32
C MET A 29 -7.84 -12.65 -22.80
N PRO A 30 -8.78 -13.14 -23.65
CA PRO A 30 -9.92 -13.94 -23.19
C PRO A 30 -9.52 -15.26 -22.54
N HIS A 31 -8.57 -15.98 -23.10
CA HIS A 31 -8.21 -17.31 -22.61
C HIS A 31 -7.52 -17.28 -21.26
N ILE A 32 -6.56 -16.37 -21.08
CA ILE A 32 -5.81 -16.28 -19.82
C ILE A 32 -6.69 -15.71 -18.70
N SER A 33 -7.56 -14.76 -19.04
CA SER A 33 -8.50 -14.20 -18.05
C SER A 33 -9.50 -15.24 -17.57
N GLU A 34 -10.02 -16.07 -18.49
CA GLU A 34 -10.92 -17.17 -18.13
C GLU A 34 -10.21 -18.22 -17.28
N GLU A 35 -8.99 -18.61 -17.62
CA GLU A 35 -8.23 -19.60 -16.86
C GLU A 35 -7.99 -19.13 -15.42
N ILE A 36 -7.50 -17.91 -15.24
CA ILE A 36 -7.29 -17.34 -13.90
C ILE A 36 -8.60 -17.22 -13.14
N TYR A 37 -9.68 -16.80 -13.82
CA TYR A 37 -10.99 -16.68 -13.23
C TYR A 37 -11.51 -18.05 -12.73
N GLN A 38 -11.41 -19.10 -13.52
CA GLN A 38 -11.84 -20.44 -13.14
C GLN A 38 -11.05 -20.99 -11.96
N LEU A 39 -9.74 -20.72 -11.90
CA LEU A 39 -8.88 -21.20 -10.82
C LEU A 39 -9.17 -20.53 -9.47
N PHE A 40 -9.47 -19.24 -9.47
CA PHE A 40 -9.46 -18.46 -8.23
C PHE A 40 -10.77 -17.73 -7.88
N PHE A 41 -11.64 -17.45 -8.84
CA PHE A 41 -12.77 -16.54 -8.65
C PHE A 41 -14.14 -17.17 -8.87
N SER A 42 -14.31 -18.09 -9.80
CA SER A 42 -15.61 -18.61 -10.24
C SER A 42 -16.46 -19.17 -9.09
N LYS A 43 -15.83 -19.77 -8.09
CA LYS A 43 -16.52 -20.33 -6.92
C LYS A 43 -17.17 -19.28 -6.02
N ASN A 44 -16.59 -18.09 -5.98
CA ASN A 44 -17.01 -17.01 -5.08
C ASN A 44 -17.81 -15.91 -5.81
N ASP A 45 -17.51 -15.66 -7.10
CA ASP A 45 -18.18 -14.63 -7.91
C ASP A 45 -19.56 -15.12 -8.43
N GLY A 46 -19.81 -16.44 -8.42
CA GLY A 46 -21.10 -17.05 -8.78
C GLY A 46 -21.39 -17.12 -10.27
N ASN A 47 -20.52 -16.62 -11.13
CA ASN A 47 -20.65 -16.73 -12.59
C ASN A 47 -19.87 -17.95 -13.11
N LYS A 48 -20.43 -18.60 -14.17
CA LYS A 48 -19.78 -19.76 -14.78
C LYS A 48 -18.56 -19.39 -15.62
N SER A 49 -18.45 -18.15 -16.06
CA SER A 49 -17.36 -17.63 -16.89
C SER A 49 -17.22 -16.13 -16.67
N ILE A 50 -16.00 -15.62 -16.76
CA ILE A 50 -15.73 -14.17 -16.66
C ILE A 50 -16.42 -13.40 -17.80
N HIS A 51 -16.58 -14.03 -18.96
CA HIS A 51 -17.15 -13.40 -20.15
C HIS A 51 -18.66 -13.15 -20.09
N ILE A 52 -19.34 -13.75 -19.12
CA ILE A 52 -20.76 -13.50 -18.84
C ILE A 52 -20.99 -12.71 -17.55
N SER A 53 -19.91 -12.31 -16.87
CA SER A 53 -19.98 -11.48 -15.67
C SER A 53 -20.20 -10.02 -16.03
N SER A 54 -20.81 -9.27 -15.12
CA SER A 54 -20.95 -7.80 -15.26
C SER A 54 -19.59 -7.10 -15.22
N TRP A 55 -19.50 -5.95 -15.89
CA TRP A 55 -18.37 -5.03 -15.72
C TRP A 55 -18.20 -4.64 -14.25
N PRO A 56 -16.95 -4.33 -13.84
CA PRO A 56 -16.73 -3.74 -12.52
C PRO A 56 -17.45 -2.40 -12.43
N GLU A 57 -18.17 -2.21 -11.34
CA GLU A 57 -18.80 -0.94 -11.01
C GLU A 57 -17.98 -0.23 -9.94
N VAL A 58 -18.00 1.11 -9.97
CA VAL A 58 -17.35 1.92 -8.93
C VAL A 58 -18.21 1.86 -7.67
N ASP A 59 -17.60 1.47 -6.56
CA ASP A 59 -18.21 1.52 -5.25
C ASP A 59 -17.77 2.81 -4.54
N SER A 60 -18.59 3.86 -4.63
CA SER A 60 -18.30 5.15 -4.02
C SER A 60 -18.19 5.11 -2.48
N SER A 61 -18.62 4.02 -1.85
CA SER A 61 -18.45 3.86 -0.41
C SER A 61 -16.99 3.56 -0.01
N LEU A 62 -16.17 3.17 -0.98
CA LEU A 62 -14.74 2.90 -0.81
C LEU A 62 -13.86 4.11 -1.14
N GLU A 63 -14.46 5.20 -1.63
CA GLU A 63 -13.72 6.44 -1.91
C GLU A 63 -13.53 7.23 -0.61
N ASP A 64 -12.28 7.32 -0.15
CA ASP A 64 -11.90 8.12 1.01
C ASP A 64 -10.61 8.89 0.68
N HIS A 65 -10.77 10.19 0.43
CA HIS A 65 -9.64 11.05 0.06
C HIS A 65 -8.58 11.14 1.17
N THR A 66 -8.96 11.04 2.43
CA THR A 66 -8.02 11.07 3.55
C THR A 66 -7.11 9.84 3.52
N VAL A 67 -7.69 8.67 3.26
CA VAL A 67 -6.95 7.41 3.14
C VAL A 67 -6.06 7.42 1.90
N GLU A 68 -6.50 7.99 0.79
CA GLU A 68 -5.68 8.15 -0.43
C GLU A 68 -4.45 9.03 -0.17
N VAL A 69 -4.65 10.17 0.48
CA VAL A 69 -3.55 11.09 0.86
C VAL A 69 -2.58 10.40 1.81
N ALA A 70 -3.07 9.69 2.82
CA ALA A 70 -2.22 8.93 3.73
C ALA A 70 -1.41 7.86 3.00
N GLY A 71 -2.03 7.14 2.06
CA GLY A 71 -1.35 6.16 1.20
C GLY A 71 -0.26 6.78 0.33
N ASP A 72 -0.54 7.91 -0.29
CA ASP A 72 0.43 8.65 -1.13
C ASP A 72 1.63 9.15 -0.31
N ILE A 73 1.40 9.69 0.90
CA ILE A 73 2.44 10.08 1.84
C ILE A 73 3.28 8.85 2.23
N GLY A 74 2.63 7.72 2.50
CA GLY A 74 3.31 6.46 2.83
C GLY A 74 4.23 5.99 1.71
N VAL A 75 3.78 6.02 0.47
CA VAL A 75 4.59 5.66 -0.70
C VAL A 75 5.80 6.59 -0.84
N ASP A 76 5.64 7.89 -0.65
CA ASP A 76 6.74 8.87 -0.76
C ASP A 76 7.80 8.65 0.33
N ILE A 77 7.37 8.37 1.58
CA ILE A 77 8.27 8.01 2.68
C ILE A 77 9.02 6.71 2.37
N ILE A 78 8.31 5.66 1.90
CA ILE A 78 8.91 4.37 1.55
C ILE A 78 9.98 4.54 0.46
N ASN A 79 9.70 5.33 -0.57
CA ASN A 79 10.65 5.59 -1.64
C ASN A 79 11.90 6.30 -1.13
N THR A 80 11.74 7.31 -0.28
CA THR A 80 12.86 8.05 0.33
C THR A 80 13.74 7.14 1.17
N VAL A 81 13.14 6.30 2.03
CA VAL A 81 13.89 5.36 2.87
C VAL A 81 14.58 4.28 2.04
N ARG A 82 13.94 3.77 0.98
CA ARG A 82 14.55 2.78 0.06
C ARG A 82 15.73 3.39 -0.71
N LYS A 83 15.60 4.63 -1.17
CA LYS A 83 16.68 5.39 -1.81
C LYS A 83 17.86 5.52 -0.85
N PHE A 84 17.63 5.95 0.38
CA PHE A 84 18.67 6.03 1.42
C PHE A 84 19.35 4.67 1.67
N LYS A 85 18.59 3.58 1.82
CA LYS A 85 19.16 2.24 2.00
C LYS A 85 20.05 1.84 0.81
N SER A 86 19.61 2.13 -0.41
CA SER A 86 20.35 1.83 -1.63
C SER A 86 21.66 2.64 -1.73
N GLU A 87 21.62 3.94 -1.47
CA GLU A 87 22.78 4.83 -1.50
C GLU A 87 23.84 4.45 -0.46
N ASN A 88 23.41 3.95 0.70
CA ASN A 88 24.27 3.46 1.76
C ASN A 88 24.62 1.97 1.64
N GLN A 89 24.32 1.31 0.51
CA GLN A 89 24.58 -0.11 0.24
C GLN A 89 23.97 -1.06 1.28
N LEU A 90 22.87 -0.66 1.89
CA LEU A 90 22.14 -1.47 2.84
C LEU A 90 21.12 -2.37 2.12
N SER A 91 20.88 -3.56 2.67
CA SER A 91 19.78 -4.40 2.21
C SER A 91 18.43 -3.67 2.40
N LEU A 92 17.51 -3.80 1.44
CA LEU A 92 16.14 -3.28 1.60
C LEU A 92 15.44 -3.86 2.83
N LYS A 93 15.86 -5.05 3.28
CA LYS A 93 15.37 -5.72 4.49
C LYS A 93 16.14 -5.35 5.76
N ALA A 94 17.17 -4.48 5.67
CA ALA A 94 17.89 -4.05 6.84
C ALA A 94 16.93 -3.41 7.85
N GLU A 95 17.03 -3.85 9.11
CA GLU A 95 16.22 -3.29 10.18
C GLU A 95 16.69 -1.88 10.52
N LEU A 96 15.72 -1.00 10.75
CA LEU A 96 15.96 0.35 11.23
C LEU A 96 15.43 0.44 12.67
N LYS A 97 16.24 1.03 13.56
CA LYS A 97 15.82 1.23 14.95
C LYS A 97 14.72 2.27 15.05
N GLN A 98 14.95 3.42 14.43
CA GLN A 98 14.01 4.53 14.49
C GLN A 98 13.87 5.22 13.15
N LEU A 99 12.65 5.63 12.84
CA LEU A 99 12.30 6.48 11.71
C LEU A 99 11.65 7.75 12.27
N ILE A 100 12.25 8.90 12.02
CA ILE A 100 11.74 10.19 12.44
C ILE A 100 11.03 10.82 11.27
N LEU A 101 9.77 11.23 11.45
CA LEU A 101 8.93 11.82 10.43
C LEU A 101 8.38 13.16 10.90
N LYS A 102 8.61 14.22 10.12
CA LYS A 102 8.12 15.56 10.41
C LYS A 102 7.53 16.21 9.18
N SER A 103 6.43 16.91 9.39
CA SER A 103 5.82 17.78 8.39
C SER A 103 5.21 19.00 9.09
N ASP A 104 5.07 20.08 8.36
CA ASP A 104 4.39 21.29 8.82
C ASP A 104 2.86 21.21 8.63
N GLU A 105 2.34 20.13 8.01
CA GLU A 105 0.92 19.88 7.81
C GLU A 105 0.24 19.48 9.13
N PRO A 106 -0.90 20.14 9.50
CA PRO A 106 -1.53 19.96 10.80
C PRO A 106 -2.01 18.52 11.06
N ASP A 107 -2.51 17.83 10.04
CA ASP A 107 -3.09 16.49 10.16
C ASP A 107 -2.08 15.37 9.89
N PHE A 108 -0.82 15.72 9.61
CA PHE A 108 0.22 14.77 9.21
C PHE A 108 0.40 13.61 10.19
N VAL A 109 0.44 13.92 11.48
CA VAL A 109 0.66 12.90 12.52
C VAL A 109 -0.48 11.89 12.56
N GLU A 110 -1.72 12.35 12.37
CA GLU A 110 -2.90 11.47 12.34
C GLU A 110 -2.91 10.60 11.09
N LEU A 111 -2.60 11.19 9.93
CA LEU A 111 -2.47 10.46 8.67
C LEU A 111 -1.40 9.36 8.75
N VAL A 112 -0.21 9.69 9.25
CA VAL A 112 0.89 8.72 9.37
C VAL A 112 0.56 7.63 10.39
N LYS A 113 -0.12 7.94 11.49
CA LYS A 113 -0.56 6.93 12.47
C LYS A 113 -1.52 5.90 11.88
N SER A 114 -2.37 6.30 10.93
CA SER A 114 -3.29 5.38 10.27
C SER A 114 -2.57 4.32 9.42
N ILE A 115 -1.39 4.65 8.88
CA ILE A 115 -0.55 3.77 8.04
C ILE A 115 0.72 3.29 8.75
N GLU A 116 0.88 3.59 10.04
CA GLU A 116 2.07 3.22 10.81
C GLU A 116 2.40 1.72 10.78
N PRO A 117 1.42 0.80 10.92
CA PRO A 117 1.69 -0.64 10.82
C PRO A 117 2.28 -1.04 9.48
N ASP A 118 1.80 -0.43 8.39
CA ASP A 118 2.29 -0.66 7.03
C ASP A 118 3.72 -0.18 6.87
N LEU A 119 4.01 1.05 7.31
CA LEU A 119 5.35 1.63 7.26
C LEU A 119 6.34 0.79 8.06
N LYS A 120 6.00 0.38 9.29
CA LYS A 120 6.85 -0.46 10.13
C LYS A 120 7.16 -1.80 9.47
N SER A 121 6.15 -2.43 8.89
CA SER A 121 6.30 -3.73 8.23
C SER A 121 7.16 -3.64 6.96
N VAL A 122 6.85 -2.68 6.06
CA VAL A 122 7.52 -2.55 4.76
C VAL A 122 8.97 -2.10 4.90
N LEU A 123 9.25 -1.21 5.84
CA LEU A 123 10.57 -0.63 6.04
C LEU A 123 11.43 -1.37 7.08
N SER A 124 10.84 -2.35 7.78
CA SER A 124 11.47 -3.06 8.91
C SER A 124 11.93 -2.09 10.01
N VAL A 125 11.05 -1.18 10.41
CA VAL A 125 11.30 -0.15 11.43
C VAL A 125 10.72 -0.60 12.77
N GLN A 126 11.51 -0.47 13.85
CA GLN A 126 11.05 -0.82 15.18
C GLN A 126 10.16 0.28 15.77
N GLU A 127 10.54 1.55 15.59
CA GLU A 127 9.84 2.70 16.17
C GLU A 127 9.73 3.86 15.17
N ILE A 128 8.57 4.52 15.14
CA ILE A 128 8.36 5.75 14.38
C ILE A 128 8.18 6.90 15.38
N LEU A 129 8.95 7.97 15.21
CA LEU A 129 8.94 9.15 16.04
C LEU A 129 8.57 10.38 15.21
N PHE A 130 7.90 11.32 15.84
CA PHE A 130 7.51 12.60 15.23
C PHE A 130 8.36 13.77 15.71
N GLU A 131 9.32 13.51 16.59
CA GLU A 131 10.27 14.49 17.12
C GLU A 131 11.71 13.97 16.97
N GLY A 132 12.66 14.83 16.61
CA GLY A 132 14.06 14.46 16.46
C GLY A 132 14.73 15.18 15.28
N GLU A 133 15.93 14.79 14.91
CA GLU A 133 16.64 15.33 13.76
C GLU A 133 16.26 14.58 12.48
N ALA A 134 15.89 15.32 11.44
CA ALA A 134 15.58 14.80 10.14
C ALA A 134 16.52 15.43 9.10
N THR A 135 17.20 14.61 8.32
CA THR A 135 18.24 15.04 7.36
C THR A 135 17.85 14.86 5.91
N LEU A 136 16.80 14.07 5.66
CA LEU A 136 16.26 13.79 4.33
C LEU A 136 14.91 14.49 4.17
N GLU A 137 14.51 14.68 2.93
CA GLU A 137 13.19 15.23 2.60
C GLU A 137 12.57 14.40 1.46
N THR A 138 11.28 14.14 1.56
CA THR A 138 10.55 13.41 0.51
C THR A 138 10.29 14.32 -0.68
N GLU A 139 10.20 13.73 -1.89
CA GLU A 139 10.15 14.50 -3.13
C GLU A 139 8.76 15.13 -3.39
N LYS A 140 7.69 14.46 -2.99
CA LYS A 140 6.31 14.84 -3.33
C LYS A 140 5.63 15.69 -2.23
N PHE A 141 5.79 15.30 -0.98
CA PHE A 141 5.09 15.93 0.15
C PHE A 141 6.00 16.76 1.06
N GLY A 142 7.30 16.84 0.80
CA GLY A 142 8.23 17.61 1.63
C GLY A 142 8.35 17.11 3.07
N VAL A 143 8.02 15.85 3.31
CA VAL A 143 8.15 15.25 4.65
C VAL A 143 9.63 15.10 4.99
N LYS A 144 10.02 15.64 6.14
CA LYS A 144 11.39 15.51 6.66
C LYS A 144 11.56 14.15 7.31
N VAL A 145 12.58 13.41 6.90
CA VAL A 145 12.84 12.02 7.29
C VAL A 145 14.19 11.91 7.96
N GLY A 146 14.22 11.37 9.18
CA GLY A 146 15.44 11.00 9.91
C GLY A 146 15.51 9.47 10.05
N ILE A 147 16.67 8.87 9.84
CA ILE A 147 16.86 7.43 9.86
C ILE A 147 17.97 7.07 10.85
N LEU A 148 17.66 6.20 11.81
CA LEU A 148 18.60 5.59 12.75
C LEU A 148 18.67 4.08 12.51
N ILE A 149 19.88 3.59 12.29
CA ILE A 149 20.19 2.18 12.00
C ILE A 149 20.55 1.44 13.28
#